data_63dad7f2dc06e5c177783f948912d6bd
#
_entry.id   63dad7f2dc06e5c177783f948912d6bd
#
_cell.length_a   1.000
_cell.length_b   1.000
_cell.length_c   1.000
_cell.angle_alpha   90.00
_cell.angle_beta   90.00
_cell.angle_gamma   90.00
#
_symmetry.space_group_name_H-M   'P 1'
#
loop_
_entity.id
_entity.type
_entity.pdbx_description
1 polymer ?
#
loop_
_entity_poly.entity_id
_entity_poly.type
_entity_poly.pdbx_seq_one_letter_code
_entity_poly.pdbx_strand_id
1 'polypeptide(L)'
;MKRNLLFASFGLLCAYMLVGSLVLSSCTTKPASTTAEEDSLFPFTYVLDDGETTVTWIKDNQGHALRNASLFPDVTQEVIEELGLQDGIESTISCFLLHTDGKWALFDTGLGIGRGLLVSTLDSLGVPAENISVIYITHFHGDHIGGLVNEGRAVFPNAEIYASQREFDAWIKEMPRENTKLQQEAMVVYNEHLHLFQFGDTLVHGVVAIDAVGHTPGHTVFQKENLLVIGDLMHGAALQIPHPEYNASFDMDKEQSAASRVRILKYAKDNNLLMAGMHLPEPAFIKPEQAK
;
A
#
# COMPACT_ATOMS: atom_id res chain seq x y z
N MET A 1 34.69 56.46 37.31
CA MET A 1 36.14 56.48 37.50
C MET A 1 36.76 55.78 36.31
N LYS A 2 37.34 56.54 35.45
CA LYS A 2 38.75 56.56 34.97
C LYS A 2 39.12 55.27 34.21
N ARG A 3 39.27 55.36 32.86
CA ARG A 3 40.44 55.73 32.02
C ARG A 3 41.38 54.54 31.80
N ASN A 4 41.96 54.22 30.67
CA ASN A 4 42.42 54.85 29.42
C ASN A 4 42.73 53.69 28.45
N LEU A 5 42.43 53.76 27.20
CA LEU A 5 43.25 54.20 26.02
C LEU A 5 44.74 53.82 26.05
N LEU A 6 45.20 53.11 25.01
CA LEU A 6 46.30 53.59 24.16
C LEU A 6 46.49 52.72 22.90
N PHE A 7 46.72 53.45 21.83
CA PHE A 7 47.05 53.07 20.43
C PHE A 7 48.52 52.58 20.34
N ALA A 8 48.83 51.84 19.29
CA ALA A 8 49.98 52.16 18.43
C ALA A 8 50.06 51.14 17.25
N SER A 9 50.18 51.67 16.17
CA SER A 9 50.35 51.42 14.75
C SER A 9 51.79 51.12 14.31
N PHE A 10 51.92 50.81 13.02
CA PHE A 10 53.12 50.71 12.13
C PHE A 10 53.81 49.35 12.14
N GLY A 11 54.04 48.70 10.98
CA GLY A 11 54.68 49.14 9.81
C GLY A 11 54.76 48.07 8.70
N LEU A 12 54.71 48.56 7.55
CA LEU A 12 54.82 47.95 6.23
C LEU A 12 56.23 47.43 5.95
N LEU A 13 56.42 46.25 5.41
CA LEU A 13 57.57 45.98 4.54
C LEU A 13 57.22 44.90 3.47
N CYS A 14 57.33 45.32 2.23
CA CYS A 14 57.37 44.49 1.06
C CYS A 14 58.70 43.73 0.94
N ALA A 15 58.67 42.49 0.56
CA ALA A 15 59.75 41.84 -0.18
C ALA A 15 59.25 40.81 -1.18
N TYR A 16 59.49 41.05 -2.44
CA TYR A 16 59.38 40.15 -3.56
C TYR A 16 60.50 39.10 -3.51
N MET A 17 60.13 37.82 -3.79
CA MET A 17 61.03 36.85 -4.48
C MET A 17 60.24 35.72 -5.12
N LEU A 18 60.27 35.69 -6.40
CA LEU A 18 60.42 34.67 -7.47
C LEU A 18 60.17 33.19 -7.17
N VAL A 19 59.19 32.66 -7.94
CA VAL A 19 59.23 31.55 -8.91
C VAL A 19 59.80 30.20 -8.47
N GLY A 20 58.96 29.24 -8.44
CA GLY A 20 59.31 27.82 -8.48
C GLY A 20 58.06 26.99 -8.81
N SER A 21 57.80 26.74 -10.13
CA SER A 21 56.71 25.88 -10.60
C SER A 21 57.04 24.43 -10.28
N LEU A 22 56.37 23.86 -9.29
CA LEU A 22 56.28 22.41 -9.12
C LEU A 22 54.87 21.96 -9.51
N VAL A 23 54.76 21.31 -10.67
CA VAL A 23 53.55 20.62 -11.09
C VAL A 23 53.47 19.33 -10.26
N LEU A 24 52.67 19.34 -9.23
CA LEU A 24 52.23 18.13 -8.55
C LEU A 24 50.89 17.73 -9.16
N SER A 25 50.94 16.67 -9.99
CA SER A 25 49.78 15.95 -10.47
C SER A 25 49.01 15.38 -9.29
N SER A 26 47.97 16.10 -8.86
CA SER A 26 47.02 15.62 -7.86
C SER A 26 46.05 14.68 -8.56
N CYS A 27 46.22 13.38 -8.36
CA CYS A 27 45.20 12.39 -8.59
C CYS A 27 44.04 12.67 -7.61
N THR A 28 43.05 13.42 -8.05
CA THR A 28 41.78 13.53 -7.33
C THR A 28 41.01 12.24 -7.58
N THR A 29 41.14 11.29 -6.67
CA THR A 29 40.14 10.23 -6.52
C THR A 29 38.85 10.91 -6.12
N LYS A 30 37.91 10.95 -7.10
CA LYS A 30 36.51 11.33 -6.87
C LYS A 30 35.98 10.40 -5.75
N PRO A 31 35.45 10.91 -4.65
CA PRO A 31 34.75 10.03 -3.72
C PRO A 31 33.58 9.42 -4.49
N ALA A 32 33.49 8.09 -4.44
CA ALA A 32 32.29 7.39 -4.88
C ALA A 32 31.14 7.97 -4.07
N SER A 33 30.23 8.67 -4.74
CA SER A 33 28.96 9.02 -4.15
C SER A 33 28.17 7.71 -4.04
N THR A 34 28.23 7.08 -2.89
CA THR A 34 27.16 6.21 -2.44
C THR A 34 25.96 7.12 -2.19
N THR A 35 25.21 7.41 -3.24
CA THR A 35 23.81 7.75 -3.07
C THR A 35 23.15 6.46 -2.57
N ALA A 36 23.07 6.30 -1.26
CA ALA A 36 21.96 5.58 -0.69
C ALA A 36 20.73 6.29 -1.28
N GLU A 37 19.98 5.60 -2.14
CA GLU A 37 18.61 6.00 -2.41
C GLU A 37 17.97 6.04 -1.01
N GLU A 38 17.71 7.25 -0.52
CA GLU A 38 16.79 7.44 0.58
C GLU A 38 15.49 6.82 0.07
N ASP A 39 15.13 5.65 0.61
CA ASP A 39 13.79 5.10 0.54
C ASP A 39 12.86 6.24 0.94
N SER A 40 12.27 6.89 -0.04
CA SER A 40 11.31 7.96 0.23
C SER A 40 10.07 7.28 0.77
N LEU A 41 9.98 7.23 2.10
CA LEU A 41 8.81 6.80 2.88
C LEU A 41 7.59 7.72 2.65
N PHE A 42 7.58 8.50 1.57
CA PHE A 42 6.50 9.41 1.27
C PHE A 42 5.39 8.65 0.52
N PRO A 43 4.16 8.67 1.05
CA PRO A 43 3.03 8.07 0.39
C PRO A 43 2.84 8.69 -1.00
N PHE A 44 2.59 7.84 -1.97
CA PHE A 44 2.37 8.24 -3.35
C PHE A 44 0.89 8.54 -3.55
N THR A 45 0.56 9.70 -4.14
CA THR A 45 -0.82 10.16 -4.31
C THR A 45 -1.18 10.35 -5.77
N TYR A 46 -2.34 9.81 -6.17
CA TYR A 46 -2.99 10.09 -7.43
C TYR A 46 -4.19 11.02 -7.23
N VAL A 47 -4.42 11.92 -8.19
CA VAL A 47 -5.67 12.67 -8.35
C VAL A 47 -6.51 11.93 -9.39
N LEU A 48 -7.76 11.62 -9.07
CA LEU A 48 -8.67 10.91 -9.97
C LEU A 48 -9.21 11.86 -11.06
N ASP A 49 -9.93 11.29 -12.03
CA ASP A 49 -10.39 12.02 -13.23
C ASP A 49 -11.37 13.16 -12.93
N ASP A 50 -12.03 13.17 -11.77
CA ASP A 50 -12.87 14.28 -11.30
C ASP A 50 -12.06 15.53 -10.90
N GLY A 51 -10.73 15.41 -10.77
CA GLY A 51 -9.82 16.49 -10.39
C GLY A 51 -9.85 16.90 -8.92
N GLU A 52 -10.70 16.29 -8.10
CA GLU A 52 -10.92 16.63 -6.67
C GLU A 52 -10.64 15.43 -5.75
N THR A 53 -11.00 14.24 -6.15
CA THR A 53 -10.75 13.02 -5.39
C THR A 53 -9.29 12.60 -5.49
N THR A 54 -8.67 12.29 -4.34
CA THR A 54 -7.30 11.76 -4.30
C THR A 54 -7.27 10.39 -3.65
N VAL A 55 -6.36 9.54 -4.14
CA VAL A 55 -6.01 8.26 -3.50
C VAL A 55 -4.53 8.24 -3.20
N THR A 56 -4.20 7.98 -1.94
CA THR A 56 -2.81 7.93 -1.45
C THR A 56 -2.47 6.50 -1.07
N TRP A 57 -1.41 5.96 -1.68
CA TRP A 57 -0.84 4.68 -1.28
C TRP A 57 -0.09 4.81 0.04
N ILE A 58 -0.36 3.90 0.96
CA ILE A 58 0.33 3.77 2.23
C ILE A 58 0.90 2.36 2.32
N LYS A 59 2.23 2.26 2.29
CA LYS A 59 2.91 1.00 2.55
C LYS A 59 2.82 0.66 4.03
N ASP A 60 2.27 -0.50 4.33
CA ASP A 60 2.06 -0.93 5.72
C ASP A 60 3.15 -1.87 6.23
N ASN A 61 3.85 -2.60 5.35
CA ASN A 61 5.01 -3.42 5.75
C ASN A 61 6.31 -2.62 5.77
N GLN A 62 7.22 -2.99 6.67
CA GLN A 62 8.58 -2.45 6.70
C GLN A 62 9.45 -3.08 5.60
N GLY A 63 10.41 -2.31 5.08
CA GLY A 63 11.41 -2.76 4.13
C GLY A 63 10.85 -3.18 2.77
N HIS A 64 11.71 -3.71 1.93
CA HIS A 64 11.35 -4.27 0.63
C HIS A 64 10.93 -5.74 0.81
N ALA A 65 9.82 -6.14 0.19
CA ALA A 65 9.28 -7.48 0.32
C ALA A 65 9.36 -8.23 -1.01
N LEU A 66 10.09 -9.35 -1.00
CA LEU A 66 10.09 -10.35 -2.07
C LEU A 66 9.36 -11.59 -1.57
N ARG A 67 8.36 -12.03 -2.32
CA ARG A 67 7.66 -13.30 -2.07
C ARG A 67 8.36 -14.42 -2.80
N ASN A 68 8.55 -15.54 -2.11
CA ASN A 68 9.09 -16.74 -2.75
C ASN A 68 8.08 -17.29 -3.77
N ALA A 69 8.56 -17.79 -4.91
CA ALA A 69 7.72 -18.39 -5.94
C ALA A 69 6.90 -19.60 -5.44
N SER A 70 7.30 -20.25 -4.34
CA SER A 70 6.53 -21.31 -3.68
C SER A 70 5.17 -20.84 -3.14
N LEU A 71 4.92 -19.53 -3.08
CA LEU A 71 3.58 -18.99 -2.86
C LEU A 71 2.58 -19.44 -3.94
N PHE A 72 3.07 -19.73 -5.14
CA PHE A 72 2.30 -20.18 -6.30
C PHE A 72 2.63 -21.65 -6.60
N PRO A 73 1.99 -22.62 -5.91
CA PRO A 73 2.43 -24.01 -5.92
C PRO A 73 2.32 -24.70 -7.28
N ASP A 74 1.51 -24.16 -8.18
CA ASP A 74 1.27 -24.73 -9.50
C ASP A 74 2.16 -24.11 -10.60
N VAL A 75 3.00 -23.08 -10.27
CA VAL A 75 3.90 -22.45 -11.25
C VAL A 75 5.08 -23.37 -11.57
N THR A 76 5.43 -23.44 -12.84
CA THR A 76 6.59 -24.26 -13.28
C THR A 76 7.89 -23.47 -13.18
N GLN A 77 9.01 -24.19 -13.06
CA GLN A 77 10.35 -23.59 -13.06
C GLN A 77 10.63 -22.84 -14.38
N GLU A 78 10.10 -23.32 -15.50
CA GLU A 78 10.23 -22.68 -16.81
C GLU A 78 9.61 -21.30 -16.82
N VAL A 79 8.39 -21.13 -16.27
CA VAL A 79 7.73 -19.83 -16.17
C VAL A 79 8.49 -18.88 -15.24
N ILE A 80 9.02 -19.37 -14.12
CA ILE A 80 9.84 -18.57 -13.21
C ILE A 80 11.11 -18.08 -13.93
N GLU A 81 11.74 -18.90 -14.73
CA GLU A 81 12.95 -18.55 -15.49
C GLU A 81 12.63 -17.57 -16.64
N GLU A 82 11.55 -17.82 -17.38
CA GLU A 82 11.09 -16.96 -18.48
C GLU A 82 10.78 -15.54 -18.00
N LEU A 83 10.15 -15.41 -16.83
CA LEU A 83 9.76 -14.12 -16.26
C LEU A 83 10.87 -13.49 -15.39
N GLY A 84 12.01 -14.16 -15.18
CA GLY A 84 13.13 -13.64 -14.38
C GLY A 84 12.80 -13.54 -12.88
N LEU A 85 11.97 -14.45 -12.34
CA LEU A 85 11.44 -14.40 -10.97
C LEU A 85 12.19 -15.32 -9.99
N GLN A 86 13.42 -15.75 -10.32
CA GLN A 86 14.23 -16.68 -9.51
C GLN A 86 14.58 -16.10 -8.13
N ASP A 87 14.80 -14.79 -8.07
CA ASP A 87 15.16 -14.08 -6.83
C ASP A 87 13.94 -13.75 -5.96
N GLY A 88 12.73 -13.92 -6.50
CA GLY A 88 11.45 -13.65 -5.84
C GLY A 88 10.56 -12.72 -6.64
N ILE A 89 9.36 -12.52 -6.12
CA ILE A 89 8.32 -11.71 -6.73
C ILE A 89 8.06 -10.52 -5.82
N GLU A 90 8.21 -9.30 -6.36
CA GLU A 90 7.95 -8.08 -5.60
C GLU A 90 6.50 -8.00 -5.16
N SER A 91 6.32 -7.63 -3.89
CA SER A 91 5.02 -7.52 -3.26
C SER A 91 5.09 -6.53 -2.10
N THR A 92 3.97 -5.94 -1.74
CA THR A 92 3.84 -5.08 -0.54
C THR A 92 2.74 -5.62 0.38
N ILE A 93 2.55 -4.97 1.52
CA ILE A 93 1.27 -4.91 2.22
C ILE A 93 0.91 -3.44 2.24
N SER A 94 -0.23 -3.11 1.66
CA SER A 94 -0.62 -1.74 1.38
C SER A 94 -2.03 -1.44 1.84
N CYS A 95 -2.27 -0.18 2.20
CA CYS A 95 -3.59 0.40 2.38
C CYS A 95 -3.73 1.62 1.47
N PHE A 96 -4.95 2.03 1.20
CA PHE A 96 -5.18 3.22 0.38
C PHE A 96 -6.06 4.21 1.12
N LEU A 97 -5.58 5.45 1.23
CA LEU A 97 -6.29 6.55 1.83
C LEU A 97 -7.00 7.35 0.72
N LEU A 98 -8.31 7.37 0.77
CA LEU A 98 -9.16 8.15 -0.13
C LEU A 98 -9.52 9.48 0.52
N HIS A 99 -9.37 10.57 -0.22
CA HIS A 99 -9.93 11.87 0.16
C HIS A 99 -10.94 12.31 -0.91
N THR A 100 -12.18 12.44 -0.52
CA THR A 100 -13.29 12.83 -1.40
C THR A 100 -14.36 13.55 -0.59
N ASP A 101 -15.02 14.56 -1.17
CA ASP A 101 -16.07 15.36 -0.52
C ASP A 101 -15.63 15.96 0.84
N GLY A 102 -14.34 16.27 0.99
CA GLY A 102 -13.74 16.77 2.24
C GLY A 102 -13.71 15.73 3.37
N LYS A 103 -13.82 14.44 3.07
CA LYS A 103 -13.80 13.31 4.00
C LYS A 103 -12.64 12.37 3.70
N TRP A 104 -12.16 11.73 4.76
CA TRP A 104 -11.14 10.70 4.68
C TRP A 104 -11.76 9.31 4.82
N ALA A 105 -11.40 8.42 3.92
CA ALA A 105 -11.78 7.02 3.98
C ALA A 105 -10.57 6.12 3.73
N LEU A 106 -10.63 4.88 4.17
CA LEU A 106 -9.59 3.86 3.92
C LEU A 106 -10.14 2.70 3.11
N PHE A 107 -9.28 2.11 2.30
CA PHE A 107 -9.44 0.75 1.79
C PHE A 107 -8.46 -0.12 2.55
N ASP A 108 -8.99 -1.03 3.39
CA ASP A 108 -8.32 -1.90 4.34
C ASP A 108 -7.51 -1.16 5.43
N THR A 109 -7.06 -1.90 6.44
CA THR A 109 -6.39 -1.35 7.62
C THR A 109 -5.05 -2.02 7.95
N GLY A 110 -4.55 -2.87 7.06
CA GLY A 110 -3.22 -3.45 7.18
C GLY A 110 -3.03 -4.40 8.35
N LEU A 111 -1.77 -4.56 8.74
CA LEU A 111 -1.29 -5.49 9.77
C LEU A 111 -1.64 -5.10 11.21
N GLY A 112 -1.96 -3.84 11.43
CA GLY A 112 -2.28 -3.29 12.75
C GLY A 112 -1.09 -2.74 13.54
N ILE A 113 -1.41 -2.09 14.66
CA ILE A 113 -0.45 -1.39 15.53
C ILE A 113 0.66 -2.35 16.02
N GLY A 114 1.90 -1.88 15.91
CA GLY A 114 3.10 -2.63 16.29
C GLY A 114 3.60 -3.61 15.22
N ARG A 115 2.84 -3.83 14.14
CA ARG A 115 3.21 -4.68 13.01
C ARG A 115 3.21 -3.93 11.69
N GLY A 116 2.27 -3.00 11.50
CA GLY A 116 2.10 -2.17 10.33
C GLY A 116 2.48 -0.71 10.56
N LEU A 117 2.55 0.04 9.47
CA LEU A 117 2.95 1.46 9.43
C LEU A 117 1.77 2.40 9.18
N LEU A 118 0.55 1.89 8.92
CA LEU A 118 -0.61 2.69 8.52
C LEU A 118 -0.87 3.86 9.47
N VAL A 119 -1.04 3.60 10.76
CA VAL A 119 -1.41 4.64 11.73
C VAL A 119 -0.32 5.71 11.84
N SER A 120 0.96 5.31 11.91
CA SER A 120 2.07 6.27 11.97
C SER A 120 2.21 7.09 10.69
N THR A 121 1.88 6.50 9.54
CA THR A 121 1.88 7.21 8.26
C THR A 121 0.72 8.20 8.18
N LEU A 122 -0.48 7.81 8.62
CA LEU A 122 -1.62 8.72 8.72
C LEU A 122 -1.31 9.93 9.61
N ASP A 123 -0.69 9.71 10.78
CA ASP A 123 -0.24 10.78 11.68
C ASP A 123 0.74 11.73 10.98
N SER A 124 1.70 11.18 10.22
CA SER A 124 2.68 11.94 9.45
C SER A 124 2.05 12.80 8.35
N LEU A 125 0.92 12.34 7.80
CA LEU A 125 0.11 13.07 6.82
C LEU A 125 -0.80 14.13 7.46
N GLY A 126 -0.87 14.21 8.78
CA GLY A 126 -1.80 15.08 9.51
C GLY A 126 -3.25 14.60 9.45
N VAL A 127 -3.45 13.30 9.23
CA VAL A 127 -4.77 12.64 9.17
C VAL A 127 -4.87 11.63 10.34
N PRO A 128 -5.14 12.09 11.56
CA PRO A 128 -5.26 11.19 12.71
C PRO A 128 -6.41 10.19 12.50
N ALA A 129 -6.30 9.03 13.15
CA ALA A 129 -7.23 7.92 13.00
C ALA A 129 -8.71 8.32 13.25
N GLU A 130 -8.94 9.28 14.15
CA GLU A 130 -10.26 9.82 14.48
C GLU A 130 -10.91 10.59 13.31
N ASN A 131 -10.12 11.00 12.31
CA ASN A 131 -10.60 11.72 11.13
C ASN A 131 -11.05 10.77 10.02
N ILE A 132 -10.75 9.49 10.11
CA ILE A 132 -11.24 8.48 9.17
C ILE A 132 -12.73 8.27 9.44
N SER A 133 -13.54 8.55 8.42
CA SER A 133 -15.01 8.48 8.52
C SER A 133 -15.61 7.20 7.95
N VAL A 134 -14.87 6.52 7.05
CA VAL A 134 -15.31 5.29 6.38
C VAL A 134 -14.11 4.37 6.17
N ILE A 135 -14.35 3.07 6.33
CA ILE A 135 -13.39 2.03 5.95
C ILE A 135 -14.11 0.99 5.08
N TYR A 136 -13.62 0.80 3.87
CA TYR A 136 -14.06 -0.25 2.95
C TYR A 136 -13.14 -1.45 3.11
N ILE A 137 -13.68 -2.60 3.52
CA ILE A 137 -12.92 -3.83 3.72
C ILE A 137 -13.09 -4.74 2.51
N THR A 138 -11.96 -5.06 1.86
CA THR A 138 -11.96 -5.96 0.69
C THR A 138 -12.29 -7.38 1.09
N HIS A 139 -11.70 -7.86 2.20
CA HIS A 139 -11.94 -9.18 2.78
C HIS A 139 -11.36 -9.29 4.20
N PHE A 140 -11.57 -10.42 4.88
CA PHE A 140 -11.28 -10.53 6.31
C PHE A 140 -9.95 -11.21 6.66
N HIS A 141 -8.95 -11.25 5.79
CA HIS A 141 -7.61 -11.67 6.19
C HIS A 141 -6.95 -10.67 7.14
N GLY A 142 -5.96 -11.16 7.92
CA GLY A 142 -5.39 -10.41 9.02
C GLY A 142 -4.58 -9.19 8.64
N ASP A 143 -4.05 -9.14 7.43
CA ASP A 143 -3.33 -8.00 6.87
C ASP A 143 -4.23 -6.97 6.16
N HIS A 144 -5.56 -7.17 6.23
CA HIS A 144 -6.58 -6.22 5.77
C HIS A 144 -7.40 -5.63 6.91
N ILE A 145 -7.70 -6.44 7.93
CA ILE A 145 -8.49 -6.00 9.09
C ILE A 145 -7.67 -5.87 10.38
N GLY A 146 -6.37 -6.19 10.35
CA GLY A 146 -5.52 -6.19 11.55
C GLY A 146 -5.41 -4.84 12.24
N GLY A 147 -5.59 -3.74 11.51
CA GLY A 147 -5.57 -2.39 12.04
C GLY A 147 -6.89 -1.90 12.63
N LEU A 148 -7.99 -2.65 12.52
CA LEU A 148 -9.29 -2.22 13.06
C LEU A 148 -9.29 -2.13 14.58
N VAL A 149 -8.66 -3.11 15.26
CA VAL A 149 -8.73 -3.24 16.72
C VAL A 149 -7.33 -3.31 17.32
N ASN A 150 -7.13 -2.59 18.41
CA ASN A 150 -5.95 -2.70 19.25
C ASN A 150 -6.35 -2.84 20.72
N GLU A 151 -5.93 -3.92 21.38
CA GLU A 151 -6.25 -4.20 22.79
C GLU A 151 -7.75 -4.10 23.10
N GLY A 152 -8.59 -4.65 22.23
CA GLY A 152 -10.05 -4.68 22.40
C GLY A 152 -10.75 -3.33 22.16
N ARG A 153 -10.07 -2.34 21.56
CA ARG A 153 -10.63 -1.00 21.27
C ARG A 153 -10.53 -0.69 19.80
N ALA A 154 -11.50 0.08 19.29
CA ALA A 154 -11.47 0.60 17.94
C ALA A 154 -10.26 1.54 17.74
N VAL A 155 -9.48 1.29 16.68
CA VAL A 155 -8.37 2.17 16.26
C VAL A 155 -8.93 3.41 15.53
N PHE A 156 -10.01 3.22 14.78
CA PHE A 156 -10.70 4.28 14.03
C PHE A 156 -12.09 4.52 14.63
N PRO A 157 -12.21 5.24 15.76
CA PRO A 157 -13.42 5.26 16.59
C PRO A 157 -14.64 5.93 15.94
N ASN A 158 -14.42 6.73 14.89
CA ASN A 158 -15.47 7.45 14.18
C ASN A 158 -15.78 6.85 12.79
N ALA A 159 -15.16 5.73 12.43
CA ALA A 159 -15.30 5.14 11.12
C ALA A 159 -16.51 4.20 11.01
N GLU A 160 -17.30 4.37 9.95
CA GLU A 160 -18.28 3.39 9.50
C GLU A 160 -17.59 2.32 8.66
N ILE A 161 -17.79 1.05 8.97
CA ILE A 161 -17.12 -0.10 8.33
C ILE A 161 -18.05 -0.71 7.28
N TYR A 162 -17.59 -0.78 6.06
CA TYR A 162 -18.32 -1.42 4.96
C TYR A 162 -17.65 -2.74 4.60
N ALA A 163 -18.39 -3.84 4.72
CA ALA A 163 -17.93 -5.19 4.39
C ALA A 163 -18.99 -5.96 3.60
N SER A 164 -18.56 -6.92 2.77
CA SER A 164 -19.49 -7.78 2.05
C SER A 164 -20.30 -8.64 3.02
N GLN A 165 -21.61 -8.71 2.81
CA GLN A 165 -22.48 -9.65 3.54
C GLN A 165 -21.98 -11.09 3.41
N ARG A 166 -21.49 -11.48 2.24
CA ARG A 166 -20.98 -12.83 1.97
C ARG A 166 -19.68 -13.12 2.74
N GLU A 167 -18.80 -12.13 2.85
CA GLU A 167 -17.57 -12.24 3.65
C GLU A 167 -17.91 -12.40 5.13
N PHE A 168 -18.82 -11.54 5.63
CA PHE A 168 -19.29 -11.62 7.00
C PHE A 168 -19.91 -12.98 7.32
N ASP A 169 -20.79 -13.49 6.45
CA ASP A 169 -21.45 -14.76 6.67
C ASP A 169 -20.44 -15.91 6.72
N ALA A 170 -19.49 -15.96 5.80
CA ALA A 170 -18.46 -16.99 5.75
C ALA A 170 -17.60 -17.00 7.01
N TRP A 171 -17.03 -15.84 7.41
CA TRP A 171 -16.07 -15.77 8.50
C TRP A 171 -16.71 -15.75 9.90
N ILE A 172 -17.91 -15.18 10.05
CA ILE A 172 -18.51 -14.93 11.35
C ILE A 172 -19.55 -16.00 11.70
N LYS A 173 -20.28 -16.54 10.68
CA LYS A 173 -21.35 -17.50 10.93
C LYS A 173 -21.00 -18.93 10.56
N GLU A 174 -20.20 -19.15 9.51
CA GLU A 174 -19.97 -20.49 8.95
C GLU A 174 -18.65 -21.10 9.42
N MET A 175 -17.54 -20.31 9.48
CA MET A 175 -16.26 -20.82 9.94
C MET A 175 -16.21 -21.03 11.46
N PRO A 176 -15.42 -22.01 11.93
CA PRO A 176 -15.20 -22.24 13.36
C PRO A 176 -14.62 -21.02 14.07
N ARG A 177 -15.20 -20.61 15.19
CA ARG A 177 -14.80 -19.41 15.94
C ARG A 177 -13.35 -19.41 16.39
N GLU A 178 -12.79 -20.58 16.69
CA GLU A 178 -11.38 -20.75 17.04
C GLU A 178 -10.41 -20.29 15.95
N ASN A 179 -10.84 -20.33 14.69
CA ASN A 179 -10.06 -19.93 13.51
C ASN A 179 -10.29 -18.47 13.12
N THR A 180 -11.29 -17.79 13.68
CA THR A 180 -11.74 -16.46 13.27
C THR A 180 -11.76 -15.44 14.42
N LYS A 181 -10.84 -15.59 15.38
CA LYS A 181 -10.81 -14.74 16.60
C LYS A 181 -10.66 -13.25 16.27
N LEU A 182 -9.75 -12.91 15.36
CA LEU A 182 -9.52 -11.53 14.94
C LEU A 182 -10.78 -10.93 14.29
N GLN A 183 -11.41 -11.69 13.38
CA GLN A 183 -12.64 -11.31 12.70
C GLN A 183 -13.79 -11.09 13.67
N GLN A 184 -13.97 -12.02 14.61
CA GLN A 184 -15.00 -11.93 15.65
C GLN A 184 -14.79 -10.69 16.53
N GLU A 185 -13.54 -10.42 16.96
CA GLU A 185 -13.21 -9.26 17.78
C GLU A 185 -13.50 -7.96 17.02
N ALA A 186 -13.04 -7.85 15.78
CA ALA A 186 -13.26 -6.66 14.95
C ALA A 186 -14.76 -6.39 14.74
N MET A 187 -15.53 -7.41 14.39
CA MET A 187 -16.97 -7.26 14.16
C MET A 187 -17.76 -6.96 15.44
N VAL A 188 -17.29 -7.41 16.60
CA VAL A 188 -17.90 -7.04 17.90
C VAL A 188 -17.61 -5.59 18.24
N VAL A 189 -16.37 -5.15 18.09
CA VAL A 189 -15.96 -3.77 18.42
C VAL A 189 -16.68 -2.74 17.55
N TYR A 190 -16.89 -3.05 16.27
CA TYR A 190 -17.56 -2.15 15.31
C TYR A 190 -19.04 -2.50 15.06
N ASN A 191 -19.67 -3.32 15.91
CA ASN A 191 -21.03 -3.82 15.64
C ASN A 191 -22.07 -2.73 15.34
N GLU A 192 -21.98 -1.56 16.00
CA GLU A 192 -22.89 -0.43 15.78
C GLU A 192 -22.55 0.42 14.55
N HIS A 193 -21.35 0.23 13.98
CA HIS A 193 -20.82 0.96 12.83
C HIS A 193 -20.61 0.06 11.60
N LEU A 194 -21.10 -1.19 11.64
CA LEU A 194 -20.91 -2.16 10.58
C LEU A 194 -22.06 -2.13 9.58
N HIS A 195 -21.71 -1.90 8.32
CA HIS A 195 -22.65 -1.90 7.18
C HIS A 195 -22.30 -3.06 6.24
N LEU A 196 -23.23 -4.00 6.10
CA LEU A 196 -23.08 -5.14 5.22
C LEU A 196 -23.74 -4.85 3.87
N PHE A 197 -22.93 -4.88 2.80
CA PHE A 197 -23.39 -4.61 1.44
C PHE A 197 -23.52 -5.88 0.58
N GLN A 198 -24.23 -5.76 -0.53
CA GLN A 198 -24.28 -6.75 -1.60
C GLN A 198 -23.40 -6.30 -2.78
N PHE A 199 -22.89 -7.27 -3.56
CA PHE A 199 -22.19 -6.94 -4.80
C PHE A 199 -23.09 -6.18 -5.77
N GLY A 200 -22.56 -5.12 -6.36
CA GLY A 200 -23.28 -4.19 -7.24
C GLY A 200 -23.82 -2.96 -6.51
N ASP A 201 -23.80 -2.93 -5.18
CA ASP A 201 -24.22 -1.74 -4.43
C ASP A 201 -23.27 -0.56 -4.67
N THR A 202 -23.87 0.62 -4.73
CA THR A 202 -23.14 1.89 -4.64
C THR A 202 -23.16 2.36 -3.19
N LEU A 203 -21.98 2.36 -2.58
CA LEU A 203 -21.76 2.73 -1.19
C LEU A 203 -21.61 4.24 -1.04
N VAL A 204 -21.44 4.69 0.21
CA VAL A 204 -21.14 6.10 0.49
C VAL A 204 -19.93 6.60 -0.32
N HIS A 205 -19.86 7.88 -0.61
CA HIS A 205 -18.89 8.51 -1.51
C HIS A 205 -18.90 7.97 -2.96
N GLY A 206 -19.97 7.28 -3.38
CA GLY A 206 -20.09 6.75 -4.74
C GLY A 206 -19.13 5.59 -5.06
N VAL A 207 -18.64 4.89 -4.04
CA VAL A 207 -17.81 3.69 -4.22
C VAL A 207 -18.69 2.50 -4.58
N VAL A 208 -18.38 1.81 -5.67
CA VAL A 208 -19.13 0.64 -6.15
C VAL A 208 -18.42 -0.63 -5.70
N ALA A 209 -19.17 -1.55 -5.08
CA ALA A 209 -18.69 -2.86 -4.65
C ALA A 209 -18.83 -3.89 -5.77
N ILE A 210 -17.73 -4.44 -6.24
CA ILE A 210 -17.68 -5.40 -7.36
C ILE A 210 -17.28 -6.77 -6.83
N ASP A 211 -18.01 -7.80 -7.24
CA ASP A 211 -17.70 -9.20 -6.96
C ASP A 211 -16.31 -9.59 -7.48
N ALA A 212 -15.46 -10.15 -6.63
CA ALA A 212 -14.17 -10.73 -6.99
C ALA A 212 -13.85 -11.98 -6.12
N VAL A 213 -14.86 -12.78 -5.86
CA VAL A 213 -14.77 -13.96 -4.99
C VAL A 213 -13.76 -15.00 -5.48
N GLY A 214 -13.24 -15.78 -4.54
CA GLY A 214 -12.30 -16.87 -4.79
C GLY A 214 -11.09 -16.82 -3.85
N HIS A 215 -10.44 -15.67 -3.74
CA HIS A 215 -9.42 -15.45 -2.72
C HIS A 215 -10.02 -15.67 -1.31
N THR A 216 -11.13 -15.01 -1.05
CA THR A 216 -12.05 -15.36 0.04
C THR A 216 -13.48 -15.45 -0.51
N PRO A 217 -14.46 -16.03 0.25
CA PRO A 217 -15.83 -16.18 -0.21
C PRO A 217 -16.55 -14.88 -0.57
N GLY A 218 -16.17 -13.77 0.05
CA GLY A 218 -16.78 -12.47 -0.18
C GLY A 218 -15.80 -11.39 -0.62
N HIS A 219 -14.61 -11.76 -1.13
CA HIS A 219 -13.60 -10.82 -1.61
C HIS A 219 -14.21 -9.83 -2.60
N THR A 220 -13.97 -8.55 -2.35
CA THR A 220 -14.58 -7.41 -3.04
C THR A 220 -13.51 -6.53 -3.65
N VAL A 221 -13.74 -6.10 -4.88
CA VAL A 221 -13.03 -5.03 -5.57
C VAL A 221 -13.89 -3.78 -5.49
N PHE A 222 -13.28 -2.63 -5.20
CA PHE A 222 -14.00 -1.36 -5.11
C PHE A 222 -13.62 -0.44 -6.25
N GLN A 223 -14.63 0.19 -6.87
CA GLN A 223 -14.41 1.19 -7.90
C GLN A 223 -14.87 2.56 -7.43
N LYS A 224 -14.03 3.58 -7.63
CA LYS A 224 -14.37 5.01 -7.50
C LYS A 224 -13.80 5.74 -8.72
N GLU A 225 -14.68 6.32 -9.53
CA GLU A 225 -14.27 6.95 -10.81
C GLU A 225 -13.39 6.00 -11.66
N ASN A 226 -12.20 6.44 -12.07
CA ASN A 226 -11.21 5.64 -12.80
C ASN A 226 -10.28 4.81 -11.91
N LEU A 227 -10.51 4.76 -10.59
CA LEU A 227 -9.76 3.92 -9.65
C LEU A 227 -10.47 2.58 -9.43
N LEU A 228 -9.70 1.50 -9.40
CA LEU A 228 -10.12 0.16 -9.06
C LEU A 228 -9.21 -0.40 -7.95
N VAL A 229 -9.72 -0.45 -6.72
CA VAL A 229 -9.01 -1.05 -5.57
C VAL A 229 -9.27 -2.54 -5.58
N ILE A 230 -8.25 -3.33 -5.90
CA ILE A 230 -8.39 -4.74 -6.28
C ILE A 230 -8.19 -5.75 -5.13
N GLY A 231 -7.87 -5.27 -3.92
CA GLY A 231 -7.61 -6.18 -2.78
C GLY A 231 -6.52 -7.20 -3.10
N ASP A 232 -6.81 -8.45 -2.80
CA ASP A 232 -5.96 -9.61 -3.03
C ASP A 232 -6.31 -10.38 -4.30
N LEU A 233 -6.73 -9.65 -5.33
CA LEU A 233 -6.90 -10.22 -6.66
C LEU A 233 -5.59 -10.84 -7.18
N MET A 234 -4.44 -10.24 -6.78
CA MET A 234 -3.08 -10.67 -7.14
C MET A 234 -2.12 -10.51 -5.97
N HIS A 235 -1.21 -11.50 -5.83
CA HIS A 235 -0.11 -11.51 -4.84
C HIS A 235 1.27 -11.40 -5.49
N GLY A 236 1.32 -11.42 -6.82
CA GLY A 236 2.54 -11.32 -7.62
C GLY A 236 2.21 -10.84 -9.03
N ALA A 237 2.14 -9.52 -9.22
CA ALA A 237 1.72 -8.91 -10.47
C ALA A 237 2.59 -9.38 -11.65
N ALA A 238 3.91 -9.49 -11.46
CA ALA A 238 4.85 -9.94 -12.50
C ALA A 238 4.55 -11.35 -13.02
N LEU A 239 3.96 -12.21 -12.20
CA LEU A 239 3.50 -13.55 -12.58
C LEU A 239 2.04 -13.53 -13.05
N GLN A 240 1.14 -12.92 -12.25
CA GLN A 240 -0.31 -13.12 -12.41
C GLN A 240 -0.96 -12.19 -13.44
N ILE A 241 -0.27 -11.17 -13.93
CA ILE A 241 -0.73 -10.40 -15.10
C ILE A 241 -0.58 -11.22 -16.38
N PRO A 242 0.63 -11.72 -16.74
CA PRO A 242 0.78 -12.56 -17.93
C PRO A 242 0.12 -13.94 -17.80
N HIS A 243 0.02 -14.48 -16.58
CA HIS A 243 -0.49 -15.81 -16.26
C HIS A 243 -1.56 -15.76 -15.17
N PRO A 244 -2.76 -15.24 -15.46
CA PRO A 244 -3.82 -15.05 -14.46
C PRO A 244 -4.40 -16.35 -13.89
N GLU A 245 -4.05 -17.50 -14.46
CA GLU A 245 -4.44 -18.83 -14.00
C GLU A 245 -3.70 -19.29 -12.74
N TYR A 246 -2.48 -18.75 -12.45
CA TYR A 246 -1.75 -19.14 -11.26
C TYR A 246 -2.35 -18.54 -10.00
N ASN A 247 -2.59 -19.40 -9.01
CA ASN A 247 -3.20 -19.04 -7.75
C ASN A 247 -2.18 -19.02 -6.63
N ALA A 248 -2.32 -18.06 -5.72
CA ALA A 248 -1.59 -18.08 -4.47
C ALA A 248 -2.10 -19.21 -3.57
N SER A 249 -1.24 -19.74 -2.70
CA SER A 249 -1.61 -20.77 -1.74
C SER A 249 -2.69 -20.30 -0.74
N PHE A 250 -2.93 -19.01 -0.66
CA PHE A 250 -3.96 -18.38 0.17
C PHE A 250 -5.34 -18.35 -0.48
N ASP A 251 -5.44 -18.59 -1.80
CA ASP A 251 -6.71 -18.58 -2.52
C ASP A 251 -7.58 -19.74 -2.03
N MET A 252 -8.70 -19.43 -1.37
CA MET A 252 -9.59 -20.42 -0.75
C MET A 252 -10.35 -21.24 -1.79
N ASP A 253 -10.71 -20.63 -2.94
CA ASP A 253 -11.25 -21.28 -4.12
C ASP A 253 -10.44 -20.85 -5.34
N LYS A 254 -9.52 -21.71 -5.75
CA LYS A 254 -8.57 -21.44 -6.84
C LYS A 254 -9.26 -21.19 -8.19
N GLU A 255 -10.33 -21.92 -8.49
CA GLU A 255 -11.04 -21.78 -9.75
C GLU A 255 -11.76 -20.42 -9.82
N GLN A 256 -12.48 -20.05 -8.77
CA GLN A 256 -13.15 -18.76 -8.69
C GLN A 256 -12.15 -17.60 -8.64
N SER A 257 -11.03 -17.74 -7.92
CA SER A 257 -9.98 -16.71 -7.83
C SER A 257 -9.39 -16.41 -9.22
N ALA A 258 -9.01 -17.45 -9.97
CA ALA A 258 -8.50 -17.29 -11.35
C ALA A 258 -9.54 -16.65 -12.26
N ALA A 259 -10.82 -17.11 -12.20
CA ALA A 259 -11.92 -16.56 -13.00
C ALA A 259 -12.18 -15.07 -12.66
N SER A 260 -12.19 -14.72 -11.38
CA SER A 260 -12.33 -13.33 -10.94
C SER A 260 -11.17 -12.47 -11.43
N ARG A 261 -9.93 -12.96 -11.33
CA ARG A 261 -8.73 -12.28 -11.82
C ARG A 261 -8.81 -11.98 -13.31
N VAL A 262 -9.11 -12.97 -14.14
CA VAL A 262 -9.27 -12.79 -15.60
C VAL A 262 -10.35 -11.74 -15.90
N ARG A 263 -11.51 -11.85 -15.25
CA ARG A 263 -12.64 -10.93 -15.44
C ARG A 263 -12.30 -9.50 -15.04
N ILE A 264 -11.68 -9.31 -13.88
CA ILE A 264 -11.37 -7.98 -13.35
C ILE A 264 -10.22 -7.33 -14.12
N LEU A 265 -9.16 -8.07 -14.50
CA LEU A 265 -8.09 -7.54 -15.36
C LEU A 265 -8.65 -7.07 -16.72
N LYS A 266 -9.53 -7.86 -17.32
CA LYS A 266 -10.21 -7.45 -18.56
C LYS A 266 -11.07 -6.20 -18.34
N TYR A 267 -11.85 -6.16 -17.25
CA TYR A 267 -12.70 -5.01 -16.92
C TYR A 267 -11.85 -3.72 -16.73
N ALA A 268 -10.75 -3.82 -15.99
CA ALA A 268 -9.84 -2.69 -15.77
C ALA A 268 -9.27 -2.17 -17.09
N LYS A 269 -8.84 -3.07 -17.98
CA LYS A 269 -8.32 -2.72 -19.30
C LYS A 269 -9.36 -2.07 -20.20
N ASP A 270 -10.56 -2.69 -20.32
CA ASP A 270 -11.62 -2.21 -21.20
C ASP A 270 -12.14 -0.83 -20.80
N ASN A 271 -12.09 -0.50 -19.50
CA ASN A 271 -12.56 0.77 -18.94
C ASN A 271 -11.42 1.76 -18.59
N ASN A 272 -10.18 1.45 -18.96
CA ASN A 272 -9.00 2.28 -18.69
C ASN A 272 -8.85 2.67 -17.22
N LEU A 273 -9.00 1.69 -16.29
CA LEU A 273 -8.98 1.94 -14.84
C LEU A 273 -7.56 1.81 -14.28
N LEU A 274 -7.21 2.72 -13.36
CA LEU A 274 -6.02 2.62 -12.52
C LEU A 274 -6.27 1.56 -11.44
N MET A 275 -5.51 0.47 -11.44
CA MET A 275 -5.61 -0.55 -10.39
C MET A 275 -4.72 -0.20 -9.20
N ALA A 276 -5.28 -0.29 -7.99
CA ALA A 276 -4.59 -0.16 -6.71
C ALA A 276 -4.74 -1.48 -5.94
N GLY A 277 -3.66 -2.16 -5.59
CA GLY A 277 -3.73 -3.50 -4.99
C GLY A 277 -2.84 -3.65 -3.76
N MET A 278 -3.33 -4.39 -2.77
CA MET A 278 -2.69 -4.50 -1.46
C MET A 278 -1.35 -5.23 -1.52
N HIS A 279 -1.17 -6.11 -2.51
CA HIS A 279 0.06 -6.88 -2.71
C HIS A 279 0.79 -6.59 -4.03
N LEU A 280 0.53 -5.45 -4.65
CA LEU A 280 1.28 -5.02 -5.83
C LEU A 280 2.68 -4.50 -5.44
N PRO A 281 3.65 -4.49 -6.37
CA PRO A 281 4.94 -3.84 -6.13
C PRO A 281 4.78 -2.33 -5.94
N GLU A 282 5.74 -1.71 -5.27
CA GLU A 282 5.74 -0.26 -5.02
C GLU A 282 5.65 0.56 -6.32
N PRO A 283 4.83 1.60 -6.36
CA PRO A 283 3.96 2.18 -5.35
C PRO A 283 2.53 1.60 -5.31
N ALA A 284 2.35 0.34 -5.57
CA ALA A 284 1.13 -0.46 -5.51
C ALA A 284 -0.01 -0.01 -6.46
N PHE A 285 0.34 0.70 -7.53
CA PHE A 285 -0.55 1.06 -8.62
C PHE A 285 -0.09 0.44 -9.94
N ILE A 286 -1.05 -0.03 -10.74
CA ILE A 286 -0.83 -0.49 -12.12
C ILE A 286 -1.75 0.29 -13.04
N LYS A 287 -1.16 0.98 -14.02
CA LYS A 287 -1.91 1.65 -15.07
C LYS A 287 -2.40 0.64 -16.11
N PRO A 288 -3.50 0.93 -16.83
CA PRO A 288 -4.08 0.02 -17.81
C PRO A 288 -3.11 -0.45 -18.90
N GLU A 289 -2.20 0.41 -19.32
CA GLU A 289 -1.17 0.08 -20.31
C GLU A 289 -0.09 -0.89 -19.79
N GLN A 290 0.07 -1.00 -18.47
CA GLN A 290 1.01 -1.90 -17.82
C GLN A 290 0.42 -3.29 -17.55
N ALA A 291 -0.90 -3.43 -17.64
CA ALA A 291 -1.62 -4.70 -17.48
C ALA A 291 -1.73 -5.50 -18.80
N LYS A 292 -0.61 -5.54 -19.56
CA LYS A 292 -0.55 -6.22 -20.88
C LYS A 292 0.28 -7.48 -20.81
#